data_06573155f3429634e1ff6ec787876a05
#
_entry.id   06573155f3429634e1ff6ec787876a05
#
_cell.length_a   1.000
_cell.length_b   1.000
_cell.length_c   1.000
_cell.angle_alpha   90.00
_cell.angle_beta   90.00
_cell.angle_gamma   90.00
#
_symmetry.space_group_name_H-M   'P 1'
#
loop_
_entity.id
_entity.type
_entity.pdbx_description
1 polymer ?
#
loop_
_entity_poly.entity_id
_entity_poly.type
_entity_poly.pdbx_seq_one_letter_code
_entity_poly.pdbx_strand_id
1 'polypeptide(L)'
;LQWGRWAQRAAAILAIPLLLSTLYLWMNGNEQNKVNFIEIRTNPGMITSTILPDGTHVILNSNSTIVYPSHFDEKSRNVQLNGEAYFEVTKNSRQPFMVRTPQKAVVKVYGTQFNVEAYADDKTITATLVEGSIAMAYENKKSNWTEQEIQPGQEIVYTAAQQQIKIDQADVEVITSWKDGKLIFRDTPFKEVLKMLSKRFDVDFVVKNPKCFEASFTGVLE
;
A
#
# COMPACT_ATOMS: atom_id res chain seq x y z
N LEU A 1 -3.47 69.90 -21.10
CA LEU A 1 -3.95 69.29 -19.85
C LEU A 1 -5.13 68.30 -19.98
N GLN A 2 -5.58 67.99 -21.18
CA GLN A 2 -6.71 67.04 -21.39
C GLN A 2 -6.21 65.60 -21.64
N TRP A 3 -4.97 65.38 -22.09
CA TRP A 3 -4.41 64.05 -22.43
C TRP A 3 -4.25 63.16 -21.20
N GLY A 4 -3.89 63.69 -20.03
CA GLY A 4 -3.74 62.88 -18.82
C GLY A 4 -5.05 62.28 -18.32
N ARG A 5 -6.16 62.99 -18.50
CA ARG A 5 -7.50 62.50 -18.11
C ARG A 5 -8.01 61.36 -19.02
N TRP A 6 -7.67 61.42 -20.31
CA TRP A 6 -7.95 60.37 -21.28
C TRP A 6 -7.14 59.09 -21.05
N ALA A 7 -5.83 59.27 -20.73
CA ALA A 7 -4.96 58.14 -20.36
C ALA A 7 -5.44 57.44 -19.09
N GLN A 8 -5.85 58.19 -18.07
CA GLN A 8 -6.39 57.64 -16.81
C GLN A 8 -7.70 56.86 -17.04
N ARG A 9 -8.60 57.36 -17.88
CA ARG A 9 -9.85 56.66 -18.23
C ARG A 9 -9.60 55.40 -19.02
N ALA A 10 -8.68 55.43 -20.00
CA ALA A 10 -8.29 54.25 -20.77
C ALA A 10 -7.62 53.19 -19.87
N ALA A 11 -6.77 53.59 -18.94
CA ALA A 11 -6.14 52.69 -17.97
C ALA A 11 -7.16 52.00 -17.07
N ALA A 12 -8.18 52.76 -16.58
CA ALA A 12 -9.24 52.18 -15.74
C ALA A 12 -10.14 51.18 -16.51
N ILE A 13 -10.43 51.47 -17.80
CA ILE A 13 -11.24 50.57 -18.66
C ILE A 13 -10.49 49.23 -18.93
N LEU A 14 -9.15 49.22 -18.99
CA LEU A 14 -8.36 48.03 -19.21
C LEU A 14 -8.03 47.31 -17.89
N ALA A 15 -7.83 48.04 -16.79
CA ALA A 15 -7.46 47.48 -15.50
C ALA A 15 -8.59 46.66 -14.85
N ILE A 16 -9.84 47.12 -14.97
CA ILE A 16 -10.99 46.41 -14.37
C ILE A 16 -11.22 45.02 -14.99
N PRO A 17 -11.30 44.86 -16.33
CA PRO A 17 -11.42 43.53 -16.92
C PRO A 17 -10.22 42.62 -16.63
N LEU A 18 -9.01 43.18 -16.57
CA LEU A 18 -7.79 42.40 -16.24
C LEU A 18 -7.83 41.91 -14.80
N LEU A 19 -8.23 42.74 -13.84
CA LEU A 19 -8.43 42.33 -12.45
C LEU A 19 -9.56 41.31 -12.28
N LEU A 20 -10.66 41.49 -12.99
CA LEU A 20 -11.75 40.51 -12.98
C LEU A 20 -11.33 39.17 -13.60
N SER A 21 -10.58 39.21 -14.71
CA SER A 21 -10.07 37.98 -15.34
C SER A 21 -9.03 37.26 -14.47
N THR A 22 -8.12 38.01 -13.82
CA THR A 22 -7.15 37.39 -12.89
C THR A 22 -7.84 36.83 -11.65
N LEU A 23 -8.83 37.53 -11.11
CA LEU A 23 -9.63 37.03 -9.98
C LEU A 23 -10.44 35.77 -10.38
N TYR A 24 -11.05 35.79 -11.57
CA TYR A 24 -11.78 34.64 -12.12
C TYR A 24 -10.86 33.44 -12.31
N LEU A 25 -9.67 33.62 -12.90
CA LEU A 25 -8.67 32.55 -13.07
C LEU A 25 -8.16 32.05 -11.73
N TRP A 26 -7.96 32.94 -10.75
CA TRP A 26 -7.55 32.54 -9.40
C TRP A 26 -8.64 31.75 -8.66
N MET A 27 -9.89 32.15 -8.79
CA MET A 27 -11.04 31.42 -8.23
C MET A 27 -11.28 30.07 -8.92
N ASN A 28 -11.15 29.98 -10.24
CA ASN A 28 -11.33 28.73 -10.99
C ASN A 28 -10.06 27.84 -10.99
N GLY A 29 -8.88 28.41 -10.79
CA GLY A 29 -7.63 27.64 -10.71
C GLY A 29 -7.60 26.65 -9.53
N ASN A 30 -8.46 26.85 -8.52
CA ASN A 30 -8.56 25.94 -7.37
C ASN A 30 -9.40 24.67 -7.62
N GLU A 31 -10.12 24.59 -8.75
CA GLU A 31 -10.90 23.37 -9.05
C GLU A 31 -10.07 22.21 -9.66
N GLN A 32 -8.86 22.48 -10.14
CA GLN A 32 -8.02 21.44 -10.79
C GLN A 32 -7.33 20.47 -9.82
N ASN A 33 -7.46 20.66 -8.51
CA ASN A 33 -6.83 19.81 -7.50
C ASN A 33 -7.80 18.83 -6.81
N LYS A 34 -8.91 18.45 -7.42
CA LYS A 34 -9.71 17.34 -6.92
C LYS A 34 -8.96 16.04 -7.16
N VAL A 35 -8.27 15.55 -6.14
CA VAL A 35 -7.64 14.23 -6.15
C VAL A 35 -8.76 13.20 -6.14
N ASN A 36 -8.93 12.50 -7.26
CA ASN A 36 -9.82 11.34 -7.32
C ASN A 36 -9.08 10.13 -6.75
N PHE A 37 -9.78 9.32 -5.96
CA PHE A 37 -9.24 8.05 -5.48
C PHE A 37 -9.70 6.92 -6.41
N ILE A 38 -8.78 6.04 -6.71
CA ILE A 38 -9.00 4.83 -7.49
C ILE A 38 -8.97 3.66 -6.50
N GLU A 39 -9.99 2.83 -6.54
CA GLU A 39 -10.07 1.59 -5.77
C GLU A 39 -10.01 0.40 -6.72
N ILE A 40 -9.11 -0.54 -6.44
CA ILE A 40 -9.03 -1.83 -7.12
C ILE A 40 -9.24 -2.92 -6.08
N ARG A 41 -10.15 -3.84 -6.39
CA ARG A 41 -10.50 -4.97 -5.52
C ARG A 41 -10.39 -6.28 -6.29
N THR A 42 -9.85 -7.30 -5.63
CA THR A 42 -9.82 -8.67 -6.11
C THR A 42 -10.90 -9.50 -5.40
N ASN A 43 -11.54 -10.38 -6.16
CA ASN A 43 -12.43 -11.39 -5.60
C ASN A 43 -11.64 -12.62 -5.09
N PRO A 44 -12.27 -13.53 -4.33
CA PRO A 44 -11.68 -14.80 -3.97
C PRO A 44 -11.12 -15.56 -5.18
N GLY A 45 -9.93 -16.13 -5.03
CA GLY A 45 -9.25 -16.88 -6.08
C GLY A 45 -8.63 -16.05 -7.19
N MET A 46 -8.80 -14.72 -7.19
CA MET A 46 -8.28 -13.84 -8.23
C MET A 46 -6.99 -13.16 -7.80
N ILE A 47 -6.06 -13.07 -8.75
CA ILE A 47 -4.89 -12.20 -8.67
C ILE A 47 -5.04 -11.15 -9.75
N THR A 48 -4.72 -9.90 -9.43
CA THR A 48 -4.79 -8.78 -10.38
C THR A 48 -3.52 -7.94 -10.26
N SER A 49 -3.04 -7.42 -11.38
CA SER A 49 -1.92 -6.47 -11.38
C SER A 49 -2.36 -5.10 -11.87
N THR A 50 -1.70 -4.06 -11.38
CA THR A 50 -1.92 -2.67 -11.79
C THR A 50 -0.61 -1.89 -11.77
N ILE A 51 -0.57 -0.80 -12.54
CA ILE A 51 0.52 0.16 -12.52
C ILE A 51 -0.03 1.46 -11.93
N LEU A 52 0.62 1.95 -10.88
CA LEU A 52 0.26 3.19 -10.21
C LEU A 52 0.77 4.42 -10.99
N PRO A 53 0.30 5.66 -10.66
CA PRO A 53 0.68 6.88 -11.37
C PRO A 53 2.18 7.20 -11.39
N ASP A 54 2.96 6.65 -10.45
CA ASP A 54 4.41 6.81 -10.37
C ASP A 54 5.20 5.72 -11.12
N GLY A 55 4.50 4.80 -11.80
CA GLY A 55 5.08 3.64 -12.47
C GLY A 55 5.34 2.44 -11.54
N THR A 56 4.96 2.51 -10.25
CA THR A 56 5.02 1.37 -9.33
C THR A 56 4.11 0.25 -9.81
N HIS A 57 4.65 -0.97 -9.91
CA HIS A 57 3.88 -2.17 -10.23
C HIS A 57 3.37 -2.82 -8.95
N VAL A 58 2.08 -3.15 -8.92
CA VAL A 58 1.43 -3.80 -7.78
C VAL A 58 0.69 -5.03 -8.25
N ILE A 59 0.92 -6.15 -7.58
CA ILE A 59 0.16 -7.39 -7.76
C ILE A 59 -0.68 -7.58 -6.49
N LEU A 60 -1.99 -7.69 -6.65
CA LEU A 60 -2.95 -7.91 -5.56
C LEU A 60 -3.33 -9.37 -5.47
N ASN A 61 -3.26 -9.95 -4.28
CA ASN A 61 -3.72 -11.30 -4.02
C ASN A 61 -5.24 -11.35 -3.85
N SER A 62 -5.76 -12.55 -3.62
CA SER A 62 -7.17 -12.85 -3.34
C SER A 62 -7.75 -11.97 -2.20
N ASN A 63 -9.00 -11.56 -2.31
CA ASN A 63 -9.72 -10.77 -1.28
C ASN A 63 -8.99 -9.51 -0.83
N SER A 64 -8.29 -8.83 -1.75
CA SER A 64 -7.48 -7.66 -1.44
C SER A 64 -8.06 -6.40 -2.08
N THR A 65 -7.84 -5.26 -1.43
CA THR A 65 -8.26 -3.96 -1.92
C THR A 65 -7.10 -2.98 -1.78
N ILE A 66 -6.79 -2.27 -2.85
CA ILE A 66 -5.87 -1.12 -2.82
C ILE A 66 -6.62 0.14 -3.20
N VAL A 67 -6.37 1.22 -2.45
CA VAL A 67 -6.90 2.55 -2.74
C VAL A 67 -5.73 3.51 -2.87
N TYR A 68 -5.69 4.26 -3.97
CA TYR A 68 -4.64 5.23 -4.24
C TYR A 68 -5.18 6.45 -5.00
N PRO A 69 -4.53 7.62 -4.92
CA PRO A 69 -4.96 8.82 -5.62
C PRO A 69 -4.62 8.74 -7.12
N SER A 70 -5.41 9.41 -7.97
CA SER A 70 -5.15 9.51 -9.41
C SER A 70 -3.79 10.16 -9.74
N HIS A 71 -3.23 10.93 -8.82
CA HIS A 71 -1.86 11.45 -8.83
C HIS A 71 -1.38 11.63 -7.38
N PHE A 72 -0.11 11.34 -7.14
CA PHE A 72 0.50 11.50 -5.82
C PHE A 72 0.86 12.96 -5.57
N ASP A 73 0.86 13.36 -4.29
CA ASP A 73 1.35 14.69 -3.89
C ASP A 73 2.89 14.78 -3.99
N GLU A 74 3.43 15.99 -3.90
CA GLU A 74 4.89 16.20 -4.01
C GLU A 74 5.70 15.64 -2.82
N LYS A 75 5.05 15.36 -1.69
CA LYS A 75 5.71 14.97 -0.44
C LYS A 75 5.76 13.46 -0.24
N SER A 76 4.74 12.73 -0.73
CA SER A 76 4.61 11.31 -0.46
C SER A 76 3.72 10.60 -1.48
N ARG A 77 3.94 9.30 -1.65
CA ARG A 77 3.14 8.41 -2.48
C ARG A 77 2.34 7.48 -1.55
N ASN A 78 1.15 7.93 -1.14
CA ASN A 78 0.32 7.19 -0.19
C ASN A 78 -0.64 6.24 -0.89
N VAL A 79 -0.68 4.99 -0.45
CA VAL A 79 -1.68 3.99 -0.80
C VAL A 79 -2.27 3.37 0.46
N GLN A 80 -3.50 2.88 0.37
CA GLN A 80 -4.14 2.12 1.44
C GLN A 80 -4.31 0.69 0.95
N LEU A 81 -3.89 -0.29 1.75
CA LEU A 81 -4.03 -1.71 1.46
C LEU A 81 -4.86 -2.39 2.54
N ASN A 82 -5.86 -3.14 2.14
CA ASN A 82 -6.54 -4.15 2.95
C ASN A 82 -6.44 -5.47 2.20
N GLY A 83 -5.69 -6.42 2.73
CA GLY A 83 -5.40 -7.68 2.05
C GLY A 83 -3.91 -7.92 1.87
N GLU A 84 -3.53 -8.60 0.80
CA GLU A 84 -2.15 -8.92 0.48
C GLU A 84 -1.77 -8.37 -0.89
N ALA A 85 -0.58 -7.74 -0.97
CA ALA A 85 -0.04 -7.22 -2.21
C ALA A 85 1.48 -7.32 -2.25
N TYR A 86 1.98 -7.60 -3.45
CA TYR A 86 3.38 -7.50 -3.81
C TYR A 86 3.62 -6.18 -4.55
N PHE A 87 4.66 -5.47 -4.15
CA PHE A 87 5.01 -4.15 -4.67
C PHE A 87 6.41 -4.17 -5.30
N GLU A 88 6.50 -3.63 -6.51
CA GLU A 88 7.75 -3.25 -7.16
C GLU A 88 7.76 -1.72 -7.29
N VAL A 89 8.26 -1.05 -6.24
CA VAL A 89 8.15 0.40 -6.13
C VAL A 89 9.21 1.11 -6.95
N THR A 90 8.78 2.04 -7.80
CA THR A 90 9.67 2.92 -8.56
C THR A 90 10.57 3.74 -7.63
N LYS A 91 11.87 3.70 -7.88
CA LYS A 91 12.87 4.36 -7.04
C LYS A 91 12.73 5.88 -7.06
N ASN A 92 12.50 6.46 -5.89
CA ASN A 92 12.44 7.90 -5.69
C ASN A 92 12.84 8.26 -4.24
N SER A 93 14.08 8.67 -4.04
CA SER A 93 14.64 9.01 -2.72
C SER A 93 14.06 10.27 -2.09
N ARG A 94 13.39 11.13 -2.88
CA ARG A 94 12.83 12.39 -2.39
C ARG A 94 11.38 12.27 -1.94
N GLN A 95 10.67 11.24 -2.39
CA GLN A 95 9.24 11.09 -2.19
C GLN A 95 8.95 9.64 -1.74
N PRO A 96 8.83 9.40 -0.42
CA PRO A 96 8.57 8.06 0.12
C PRO A 96 7.25 7.48 -0.40
N PHE A 97 7.25 6.17 -0.65
CA PHE A 97 6.04 5.39 -0.90
C PHE A 97 5.58 4.79 0.43
N MET A 98 4.30 4.97 0.76
CA MET A 98 3.74 4.63 2.06
C MET A 98 2.51 3.74 1.88
N VAL A 99 2.60 2.49 2.34
CA VAL A 99 1.47 1.55 2.40
C VAL A 99 0.82 1.65 3.78
N ARG A 100 -0.39 2.18 3.84
CA ARG A 100 -1.19 2.28 5.06
C ARG A 100 -2.07 1.06 5.20
N THR A 101 -2.12 0.49 6.40
CA THR A 101 -2.84 -0.75 6.71
C THR A 101 -4.02 -0.50 7.66
N PRO A 102 -5.04 -1.40 7.70
CA PRO A 102 -6.19 -1.28 8.59
C PRO A 102 -5.81 -1.17 10.08
N GLN A 103 -4.75 -1.87 10.49
CA GLN A 103 -4.26 -1.90 11.87
C GLN A 103 -3.39 -0.68 12.23
N LYS A 104 -3.39 0.37 11.38
CA LYS A 104 -2.67 1.63 11.56
C LYS A 104 -1.14 1.54 11.50
N ALA A 105 -0.55 0.44 11.06
CA ALA A 105 0.86 0.44 10.70
C ALA A 105 1.06 1.01 9.29
N VAL A 106 2.26 1.54 9.06
CA VAL A 106 2.63 2.14 7.77
C VAL A 106 3.96 1.56 7.33
N VAL A 107 3.97 0.93 6.15
CA VAL A 107 5.21 0.47 5.51
C VAL A 107 5.72 1.57 4.60
N LYS A 108 6.96 2.03 4.85
CA LYS A 108 7.59 3.15 4.15
C LYS A 108 8.82 2.69 3.39
N VAL A 109 8.89 3.03 2.11
CA VAL A 109 9.97 2.63 1.21
C VAL A 109 10.33 3.74 0.22
N TYR A 110 11.48 3.62 -0.47
CA TYR A 110 11.96 4.61 -1.44
C TYR A 110 12.25 4.02 -2.83
N GLY A 111 12.05 2.71 -3.02
CA GLY A 111 12.34 1.98 -4.26
C GLY A 111 12.76 0.56 -3.89
N THR A 112 11.78 -0.31 -3.71
CA THR A 112 11.90 -1.55 -2.94
C THR A 112 10.95 -2.58 -3.56
N GLN A 113 11.36 -3.84 -3.54
CA GLN A 113 10.50 -4.99 -3.84
C GLN A 113 10.13 -5.68 -2.53
N PHE A 114 8.84 -5.82 -2.25
CA PHE A 114 8.37 -6.36 -0.99
C PHE A 114 6.92 -6.87 -1.06
N ASN A 115 6.58 -7.75 -0.14
CA ASN A 115 5.22 -8.24 0.09
C ASN A 115 4.64 -7.62 1.37
N VAL A 116 3.36 -7.29 1.37
CA VAL A 116 2.61 -6.87 2.57
C VAL A 116 1.35 -7.70 2.68
N GLU A 117 1.17 -8.36 3.81
CA GLU A 117 -0.07 -9.04 4.21
C GLU A 117 -0.71 -8.27 5.37
N ALA A 118 -1.88 -7.67 5.14
CA ALA A 118 -2.57 -6.78 6.08
C ALA A 118 -4.09 -6.87 5.92
N TYR A 119 -4.66 -8.06 6.07
CA TYR A 119 -6.12 -8.25 6.07
C TYR A 119 -6.72 -7.64 7.34
N ALA A 120 -7.87 -6.95 7.22
CA ALA A 120 -8.52 -6.28 8.35
C ALA A 120 -8.90 -7.24 9.49
N ASP A 121 -9.22 -8.50 9.14
CA ASP A 121 -9.61 -9.55 10.10
C ASP A 121 -8.41 -10.25 10.76
N ASP A 122 -7.19 -10.01 10.24
CA ASP A 122 -5.98 -10.58 10.82
C ASP A 122 -5.51 -9.75 12.02
N LYS A 123 -4.96 -10.44 13.01
CA LYS A 123 -4.39 -9.84 14.22
C LYS A 123 -3.03 -9.20 13.98
N THR A 124 -2.40 -9.56 12.87
CA THR A 124 -1.02 -9.18 12.53
C THR A 124 -0.95 -8.58 11.13
N ILE A 125 0.06 -7.75 10.95
CA ILE A 125 0.52 -7.28 9.66
C ILE A 125 1.91 -7.84 9.47
N THR A 126 2.17 -8.39 8.28
CA THR A 126 3.50 -8.86 7.89
C THR A 126 4.00 -8.08 6.69
N ALA A 127 5.22 -7.58 6.75
CA ALA A 127 5.92 -7.05 5.59
C ALA A 127 7.22 -7.81 5.38
N THR A 128 7.40 -8.37 4.18
CA THR A 128 8.57 -9.17 3.80
C THR A 128 9.38 -8.45 2.75
N LEU A 129 10.66 -8.26 3.01
CA LEU A 129 11.57 -7.52 2.14
C LEU A 129 12.30 -8.46 1.19
N VAL A 130 12.14 -8.21 -0.11
CA VAL A 130 12.86 -8.92 -1.19
C VAL A 130 14.12 -8.18 -1.58
N GLU A 131 14.00 -6.89 -1.93
CA GLU A 131 15.11 -6.04 -2.36
C GLU A 131 14.90 -4.59 -1.89
N GLY A 132 15.99 -3.91 -1.52
CA GLY A 132 15.98 -2.52 -1.07
C GLY A 132 15.95 -2.38 0.44
N SER A 133 15.08 -1.50 0.97
CA SER A 133 14.89 -1.28 2.41
C SER A 133 13.44 -0.96 2.74
N ILE A 134 12.98 -1.45 3.89
CA ILE A 134 11.68 -1.16 4.48
C ILE A 134 11.87 -0.54 5.85
N ALA A 135 11.10 0.51 6.16
CA ALA A 135 10.83 0.96 7.51
C ALA A 135 9.33 0.76 7.80
N MET A 136 9.00 0.02 8.84
CA MET A 136 7.62 -0.09 9.34
C MET A 136 7.43 0.89 10.49
N ALA A 137 6.54 1.86 10.32
CA ALA A 137 6.09 2.76 11.36
C ALA A 137 4.85 2.19 12.04
N TYR A 138 4.85 2.15 13.36
CA TYR A 138 3.78 1.58 14.18
C TYR A 138 3.67 2.29 15.53
N GLU A 139 2.51 2.18 16.18
CA GLU A 139 2.32 2.66 17.54
C GLU A 139 2.83 1.61 18.54
N ASN A 140 3.77 2.00 19.40
CA ASN A 140 4.32 1.12 20.43
C ASN A 140 3.50 1.16 21.74
N LYS A 141 3.81 0.31 22.73
CA LYS A 141 3.12 0.20 24.02
C LYS A 141 3.02 1.51 24.83
N LYS A 142 3.83 2.51 24.51
CA LYS A 142 3.79 3.84 25.14
C LYS A 142 2.99 4.84 24.33
N SER A 143 2.23 4.38 23.35
CA SER A 143 1.47 5.21 22.39
C SER A 143 2.34 6.21 21.61
N ASN A 144 3.61 5.87 21.41
CA ASN A 144 4.52 6.62 20.57
C ASN A 144 4.70 5.93 19.22
N TRP A 145 4.78 6.71 18.16
CA TRP A 145 5.14 6.21 16.85
C TRP A 145 6.63 5.87 16.82
N THR A 146 6.94 4.68 16.35
CA THR A 146 8.31 4.14 16.25
C THR A 146 8.48 3.56 14.85
N GLU A 147 9.65 3.76 14.26
CA GLU A 147 10.01 3.12 12.98
C GLU A 147 11.03 2.00 13.25
N GLN A 148 10.84 0.88 12.58
CA GLN A 148 11.76 -0.26 12.59
C GLN A 148 12.11 -0.66 11.17
N GLU A 149 13.41 -0.76 10.89
CA GLU A 149 13.92 -1.17 9.58
C GLU A 149 14.24 -2.66 9.56
N ILE A 150 14.12 -3.26 8.37
CA ILE A 150 14.54 -4.64 8.07
C ILE A 150 15.42 -4.70 6.82
N GLN A 151 16.17 -5.78 6.70
CA GLN A 151 17.07 -6.08 5.58
C GLN A 151 16.46 -7.10 4.61
N PRO A 152 16.95 -7.18 3.36
CA PRO A 152 16.50 -8.20 2.41
C PRO A 152 16.58 -9.61 2.99
N GLY A 153 15.55 -10.42 2.73
CA GLY A 153 15.39 -11.75 3.29
C GLY A 153 14.80 -11.80 4.69
N GLN A 154 14.40 -10.64 5.26
CA GLN A 154 13.70 -10.58 6.54
C GLN A 154 12.23 -10.23 6.36
N GLU A 155 11.44 -10.63 7.35
CA GLU A 155 10.07 -10.15 7.54
C GLU A 155 9.91 -9.47 8.89
N ILE A 156 9.00 -8.49 8.95
CA ILE A 156 8.57 -7.82 10.16
C ILE A 156 7.09 -8.08 10.37
N VAL A 157 6.75 -8.64 11.53
CA VAL A 157 5.39 -8.95 11.95
C VAL A 157 4.98 -7.99 13.06
N TYR A 158 3.97 -7.17 12.82
CA TYR A 158 3.38 -6.28 13.82
C TYR A 158 2.07 -6.87 14.34
N THR A 159 1.97 -7.04 15.67
CA THR A 159 0.74 -7.47 16.35
C THR A 159 0.07 -6.26 16.98
N ALA A 160 -0.99 -5.76 16.37
CA ALA A 160 -1.67 -4.52 16.76
C ALA A 160 -2.21 -4.56 18.20
N ALA A 161 -2.83 -5.67 18.62
CA ALA A 161 -3.38 -5.83 19.97
C ALA A 161 -2.31 -5.79 21.08
N GLN A 162 -1.08 -6.19 20.76
CA GLN A 162 0.06 -6.21 21.70
C GLN A 162 0.99 -5.02 21.53
N GLN A 163 0.81 -4.26 20.44
CA GLN A 163 1.70 -3.16 20.03
C GLN A 163 3.17 -3.59 20.01
N GLN A 164 3.42 -4.77 19.47
CA GLN A 164 4.75 -5.41 19.41
C GLN A 164 5.09 -5.80 17.99
N ILE A 165 6.39 -5.76 17.72
CA ILE A 165 6.96 -6.30 16.48
C ILE A 165 7.82 -7.53 16.78
N LYS A 166 7.94 -8.39 15.78
CA LYS A 166 8.91 -9.48 15.68
C LYS A 166 9.58 -9.39 14.31
N ILE A 167 10.88 -9.65 14.26
CA ILE A 167 11.65 -9.73 13.00
C ILE A 167 12.20 -11.13 12.92
N ASP A 168 11.94 -11.80 11.79
CA ASP A 168 12.40 -13.15 11.51
C ASP A 168 13.06 -13.21 10.11
N GLN A 169 13.79 -14.29 9.83
CA GLN A 169 14.22 -14.62 8.49
C GLN A 169 13.02 -15.16 7.71
N ALA A 170 12.88 -14.71 6.48
CA ALA A 170 11.77 -15.05 5.60
C ALA A 170 12.21 -15.98 4.48
N ASP A 171 11.44 -17.01 4.20
CA ASP A 171 11.54 -17.73 2.92
C ASP A 171 10.82 -16.93 1.83
N VAL A 172 11.55 -15.97 1.25
CA VAL A 172 11.01 -15.02 0.27
C VAL A 172 10.34 -15.74 -0.91
N GLU A 173 10.92 -16.85 -1.39
CA GLU A 173 10.36 -17.63 -2.49
C GLU A 173 8.99 -18.21 -2.13
N VAL A 174 8.85 -18.78 -0.94
CA VAL A 174 7.58 -19.31 -0.43
C VAL A 174 6.56 -18.20 -0.30
N ILE A 175 6.92 -17.09 0.38
CA ILE A 175 6.00 -15.98 0.69
C ILE A 175 5.51 -15.28 -0.57
N THR A 176 6.35 -15.17 -1.62
CA THR A 176 5.99 -14.44 -2.83
C THR A 176 5.53 -15.32 -3.99
N SER A 177 5.49 -16.65 -3.81
CA SER A 177 5.11 -17.61 -4.87
C SER A 177 3.70 -17.41 -5.42
N TRP A 178 2.79 -16.90 -4.58
CA TRP A 178 1.41 -16.67 -4.95
C TRP A 178 1.25 -15.68 -6.12
N LYS A 179 2.18 -14.72 -6.29
CA LYS A 179 2.13 -13.73 -7.38
C LYS A 179 2.27 -14.39 -8.76
N ASP A 180 2.91 -15.55 -8.81
CA ASP A 180 3.12 -16.38 -10.00
C ASP A 180 2.08 -17.50 -10.12
N GLY A 181 0.99 -17.43 -9.32
CA GLY A 181 -0.11 -18.39 -9.31
C GLY A 181 0.16 -19.66 -8.50
N LYS A 182 1.33 -19.78 -7.86
CA LYS A 182 1.76 -20.97 -7.13
C LYS A 182 1.61 -20.78 -5.62
N LEU A 183 1.38 -21.87 -4.90
CA LEU A 183 1.51 -21.93 -3.44
C LEU A 183 2.61 -22.93 -3.11
N ILE A 184 3.74 -22.46 -2.62
CA ILE A 184 4.85 -23.27 -2.18
C ILE A 184 4.76 -23.45 -0.67
N PHE A 185 4.91 -24.68 -0.21
CA PHE A 185 4.93 -25.05 1.20
C PHE A 185 6.27 -25.77 1.49
N ARG A 186 6.95 -25.35 2.55
CA ARG A 186 8.20 -25.98 3.03
C ARG A 186 8.10 -26.20 4.52
N ASP A 187 7.86 -27.44 4.92
CA ASP A 187 7.64 -27.81 6.32
C ASP A 187 6.60 -26.87 7.02
N THR A 188 5.61 -26.45 6.24
CA THR A 188 4.58 -25.49 6.67
C THR A 188 3.59 -26.18 7.60
N PRO A 189 3.36 -25.67 8.83
CA PRO A 189 2.37 -26.23 9.73
C PRO A 189 1.00 -26.35 9.06
N PHE A 190 0.33 -27.49 9.22
CA PHE A 190 -0.95 -27.76 8.53
C PHE A 190 -2.01 -26.68 8.78
N LYS A 191 -1.99 -26.08 9.97
CA LYS A 191 -2.86 -24.95 10.30
C LYS A 191 -2.64 -23.74 9.37
N GLU A 192 -1.37 -23.43 9.05
CA GLU A 192 -1.03 -22.32 8.14
C GLU A 192 -1.38 -22.66 6.70
N VAL A 193 -1.19 -23.92 6.30
CA VAL A 193 -1.65 -24.40 4.97
C VAL A 193 -3.15 -24.15 4.82
N LEU A 194 -3.96 -24.56 5.80
CA LEU A 194 -5.41 -24.34 5.76
C LEU A 194 -5.76 -22.84 5.72
N LYS A 195 -5.06 -22.01 6.49
CA LYS A 195 -5.27 -20.56 6.48
C LYS A 195 -4.98 -19.97 5.09
N MET A 196 -3.88 -20.36 4.45
CA MET A 196 -3.52 -19.89 3.10
C MET A 196 -4.56 -20.33 2.06
N LEU A 197 -5.01 -21.59 2.12
CA LEU A 197 -6.04 -22.12 1.23
C LEU A 197 -7.39 -21.45 1.47
N SER A 198 -7.80 -21.22 2.73
CA SER A 198 -9.02 -20.48 3.05
C SER A 198 -9.01 -19.09 2.44
N LYS A 199 -7.92 -18.33 2.59
CA LYS A 199 -7.78 -16.99 2.01
C LYS A 199 -7.80 -17.03 0.48
N ARG A 200 -7.09 -18.01 -0.11
CA ARG A 200 -6.96 -18.11 -1.56
C ARG A 200 -8.27 -18.44 -2.24
N PHE A 201 -9.03 -19.38 -1.69
CA PHE A 201 -10.21 -19.98 -2.34
C PHE A 201 -11.53 -19.59 -1.68
N ASP A 202 -11.49 -18.78 -0.60
CA ASP A 202 -12.68 -18.37 0.17
C ASP A 202 -13.50 -19.60 0.66
N VAL A 203 -12.79 -20.54 1.27
CA VAL A 203 -13.38 -21.77 1.78
C VAL A 203 -13.09 -21.93 3.26
N ASP A 204 -14.08 -22.48 3.99
CA ASP A 204 -13.91 -22.85 5.38
C ASP A 204 -13.56 -24.34 5.51
N PHE A 205 -12.56 -24.64 6.32
CA PHE A 205 -12.14 -26.00 6.59
C PHE A 205 -12.67 -26.48 7.95
N VAL A 206 -13.35 -27.62 7.96
CA VAL A 206 -13.75 -28.32 9.19
C VAL A 206 -12.80 -29.48 9.43
N VAL A 207 -11.89 -29.32 10.38
CA VAL A 207 -10.91 -30.37 10.74
C VAL A 207 -11.54 -31.31 11.76
N LYS A 208 -11.88 -32.53 11.31
CA LYS A 208 -12.50 -33.56 12.17
C LYS A 208 -11.52 -34.21 13.15
N ASN A 209 -10.23 -34.26 12.79
CA ASN A 209 -9.20 -34.83 13.64
C ASN A 209 -8.15 -33.78 14.03
N PRO A 210 -8.15 -33.28 15.28
CA PRO A 210 -7.18 -32.26 15.73
C PRO A 210 -5.70 -32.67 15.60
N LYS A 211 -5.41 -33.97 15.56
CA LYS A 211 -4.02 -34.46 15.35
C LYS A 211 -3.39 -34.02 14.02
N CYS A 212 -4.23 -33.65 13.04
CA CYS A 212 -3.72 -33.09 11.78
C CYS A 212 -2.96 -31.79 11.99
N PHE A 213 -3.21 -31.05 13.05
CA PHE A 213 -2.47 -29.80 13.35
C PHE A 213 -1.02 -30.02 13.83
N GLU A 214 -0.65 -31.26 14.18
CA GLU A 214 0.72 -31.64 14.52
C GLU A 214 1.58 -31.92 13.27
N ALA A 215 0.94 -32.02 12.11
CA ALA A 215 1.62 -32.30 10.85
C ALA A 215 2.06 -30.99 10.15
N SER A 216 3.12 -31.11 9.36
CA SER A 216 3.54 -30.10 8.39
C SER A 216 3.38 -30.62 6.96
N PHE A 217 3.38 -29.71 6.00
CA PHE A 217 3.23 -30.00 4.59
C PHE A 217 4.38 -29.41 3.78
N THR A 218 4.90 -30.19 2.84
CA THR A 218 5.88 -29.71 1.84
C THR A 218 5.36 -30.10 0.46
N GLY A 219 5.26 -29.11 -0.43
CA GLY A 219 4.77 -29.31 -1.78
C GLY A 219 4.51 -28.00 -2.51
N VAL A 220 4.08 -28.10 -3.75
CA VAL A 220 3.69 -26.97 -4.61
C VAL A 220 2.28 -27.25 -5.14
N LEU A 221 1.38 -26.27 -5.03
CA LEU A 221 0.10 -26.22 -5.70
C LEU A 221 0.14 -25.16 -6.81
N GLU A 222 -0.34 -25.49 -8.00
CA GLU A 222 -0.44 -24.64 -9.18
C GLU A 222 -1.89 -24.38 -9.54
#